data_9ce1146bfa73e2a53b819e8f687d569c
#
_entry.id   9ce1146bfa73e2a53b819e8f687d569c
#
_cell.length_a   1.000
_cell.length_b   1.000
_cell.length_c   1.000
_cell.angle_alpha   90.00
_cell.angle_beta   90.00
_cell.angle_gamma   90.00
#
_symmetry.space_group_name_H-M   'P 1'
#
loop_
_entity.id
_entity.type
_entity.pdbx_description
1 polymer ?
#
loop_
_entity_poly.entity_id
_entity_poly.type
_entity_poly.pdbx_seq_one_letter_code
_entity_poly.pdbx_strand_id
1 'polypeptide(L)'
;MIVFGGKGILLDVEGTTSSIAFVYDVLFAYAKKHIAEFLDQHAAEPAVAEAASGLAAETQCDGSLETPEGRSRLVLAALDLINRDIKSTPLKALQGMIWRAGFESGQLTAHVFDDVPPALEQWADSGLDVRIYSSGSIEAQKLFFGHTSFGDLTGHLRGHYDTTTGPKREQASYQAIAADMQLSPRQILFISDVGAELDAARAAGMATAAAIRPGNRPLESLYDHEAIESFGQITC
;
A
#
# COMPACT_ATOMS: atom_id res chain seq x y z
N MET A 1 -4.07 24.00 9.26
CA MET A 1 -3.80 23.22 10.52
C MET A 1 -5.10 22.61 10.96
N ILE A 2 -5.13 21.30 11.08
CA ILE A 2 -6.33 20.53 11.44
C ILE A 2 -6.30 20.24 12.94
N VAL A 3 -7.35 20.60 13.67
CA VAL A 3 -7.54 20.19 15.07
C VAL A 3 -8.52 19.04 15.07
N PHE A 4 -8.03 17.84 15.38
CA PHE A 4 -8.81 16.61 15.32
C PHE A 4 -9.00 16.03 16.71
N GLY A 5 -10.25 16.05 17.21
CA GLY A 5 -10.63 15.50 18.52
C GLY A 5 -11.16 14.07 18.48
N GLY A 6 -10.82 13.29 17.44
CA GLY A 6 -11.25 11.90 17.28
C GLY A 6 -10.33 10.89 18.00
N LYS A 7 -10.48 9.62 17.62
CA LYS A 7 -9.77 8.50 18.26
C LYS A 7 -9.02 7.59 17.28
N GLY A 8 -9.23 7.76 15.99
CA GLY A 8 -8.62 6.93 14.95
C GLY A 8 -8.08 7.75 13.81
N ILE A 9 -6.96 7.30 13.24
CA ILE A 9 -6.38 7.84 12.02
C ILE A 9 -6.24 6.69 11.03
N LEU A 10 -6.74 6.91 9.82
CA LEU A 10 -6.64 5.97 8.70
C LEU A 10 -5.78 6.62 7.63
N LEU A 11 -4.71 5.95 7.22
CA LEU A 11 -3.71 6.49 6.31
C LEU A 11 -3.67 5.69 5.01
N ASP A 12 -3.67 6.40 3.90
CA ASP A 12 -3.21 5.87 2.63
C ASP A 12 -1.68 5.80 2.58
N VAL A 13 -1.12 5.06 1.61
CA VAL A 13 0.33 4.88 1.48
C VAL A 13 0.89 5.72 0.34
N GLU A 14 0.52 5.41 -0.91
CA GLU A 14 1.06 6.04 -2.10
C GLU A 14 0.63 7.50 -2.18
N GLY A 15 1.57 8.43 -2.28
CA GLY A 15 1.26 9.87 -2.32
C GLY A 15 0.81 10.46 -0.99
N THR A 16 0.82 9.69 0.10
CA THR A 16 0.37 10.12 1.42
C THR A 16 1.44 9.91 2.49
N THR A 17 1.79 8.67 2.82
CA THR A 17 2.89 8.35 3.73
C THR A 17 4.20 8.13 2.99
N SER A 18 4.14 7.73 1.72
CA SER A 18 5.29 7.53 0.83
C SER A 18 5.07 8.21 -0.52
N SER A 19 6.15 8.45 -1.26
CA SER A 19 6.04 9.02 -2.59
C SER A 19 5.50 8.02 -3.61
N ILE A 20 4.70 8.48 -4.56
CA ILE A 20 4.23 7.68 -5.70
C ILE A 20 5.44 7.14 -6.49
N ALA A 21 6.47 7.97 -6.67
CA ALA A 21 7.69 7.58 -7.39
C ALA A 21 8.38 6.36 -6.76
N PHE A 22 8.37 6.22 -5.43
CA PHE A 22 8.97 5.05 -4.78
C PHE A 22 8.32 3.74 -5.23
N VAL A 23 7.01 3.70 -5.36
CA VAL A 23 6.30 2.49 -5.79
C VAL A 23 6.67 2.11 -7.22
N TYR A 24 6.66 3.09 -8.14
CA TYR A 24 6.91 2.83 -9.56
C TYR A 24 8.40 2.65 -9.87
N ASP A 25 9.25 3.53 -9.34
CA ASP A 25 10.67 3.60 -9.70
C ASP A 25 11.55 2.67 -8.87
N VAL A 26 11.07 2.24 -7.69
CA VAL A 26 11.83 1.35 -6.80
C VAL A 26 11.16 -0.02 -6.69
N LEU A 27 9.94 -0.11 -6.14
CA LEU A 27 9.32 -1.42 -5.88
C LEU A 27 9.02 -2.20 -7.16
N PHE A 28 8.34 -1.58 -8.13
CA PHE A 28 8.04 -2.27 -9.40
C PHE A 28 9.32 -2.51 -10.21
N ALA A 29 10.26 -1.57 -10.22
CA ALA A 29 11.54 -1.76 -10.88
C ALA A 29 12.35 -2.91 -10.25
N TYR A 30 12.33 -3.03 -8.91
CA TYR A 30 12.96 -4.14 -8.20
C TYR A 30 12.33 -5.49 -8.59
N ALA A 31 11.00 -5.58 -8.57
CA ALA A 31 10.31 -6.81 -8.98
C ALA A 31 10.63 -7.19 -10.44
N LYS A 32 10.60 -6.22 -11.36
CA LYS A 32 10.99 -6.47 -12.77
C LYS A 32 12.41 -7.02 -12.91
N LYS A 33 13.35 -6.47 -12.14
CA LYS A 33 14.76 -6.85 -12.19
C LYS A 33 14.99 -8.26 -11.64
N HIS A 34 14.27 -8.63 -10.59
CA HIS A 34 14.56 -9.84 -9.82
C HIS A 34 13.63 -11.02 -10.13
N ILE A 35 12.52 -10.84 -10.87
CA ILE A 35 11.54 -11.89 -11.11
C ILE A 35 12.10 -13.13 -11.80
N ALA A 36 13.03 -12.98 -12.74
CA ALA A 36 13.63 -14.11 -13.45
C ALA A 36 14.47 -14.98 -12.49
N GLU A 37 15.39 -14.34 -11.77
CA GLU A 37 16.24 -14.99 -10.79
C GLU A 37 15.41 -15.62 -9.66
N PHE A 38 14.37 -14.90 -9.19
CA PHE A 38 13.47 -15.37 -8.14
C PHE A 38 12.75 -16.66 -8.55
N LEU A 39 12.17 -16.71 -9.76
CA LEU A 39 11.52 -17.92 -10.27
C LEU A 39 12.49 -19.10 -10.46
N ASP A 40 13.75 -18.82 -10.82
CA ASP A 40 14.77 -19.86 -10.93
C ASP A 40 15.16 -20.44 -9.55
N GLN A 41 15.33 -19.59 -8.54
CA GLN A 41 15.79 -19.99 -7.21
C GLN A 41 14.67 -20.63 -6.36
N HIS A 42 13.42 -20.20 -6.54
CA HIS A 42 12.29 -20.57 -5.70
C HIS A 42 11.25 -21.44 -6.40
N ALA A 43 11.60 -22.04 -7.58
CA ALA A 43 10.66 -22.84 -8.37
C ALA A 43 10.02 -24.02 -7.61
N ALA A 44 10.69 -24.55 -6.59
CA ALA A 44 10.22 -25.67 -5.77
C ALA A 44 9.27 -25.24 -4.64
N GLU A 45 9.12 -23.97 -4.38
CA GLU A 45 8.27 -23.47 -3.29
C GLU A 45 6.79 -23.51 -3.68
N PRO A 46 5.91 -24.11 -2.85
CA PRO A 46 4.49 -24.26 -3.18
C PRO A 46 3.80 -22.92 -3.50
N ALA A 47 4.09 -21.87 -2.73
CA ALA A 47 3.50 -20.55 -2.94
C ALA A 47 3.91 -19.91 -4.27
N VAL A 48 5.17 -20.12 -4.69
CA VAL A 48 5.68 -19.67 -5.99
C VAL A 48 5.04 -20.47 -7.12
N ALA A 49 4.90 -21.79 -6.95
CA ALA A 49 4.25 -22.65 -7.93
C ALA A 49 2.78 -22.30 -8.13
N GLU A 50 2.05 -22.01 -7.05
CA GLU A 50 0.66 -21.57 -7.11
C GLU A 50 0.52 -20.23 -7.86
N ALA A 51 1.33 -19.24 -7.48
CA ALA A 51 1.31 -17.93 -8.12
C ALA A 51 1.71 -18.00 -9.61
N ALA A 52 2.73 -18.79 -9.96
CA ALA A 52 3.16 -19.00 -11.33
C ALA A 52 2.09 -19.69 -12.19
N SER A 53 1.42 -20.72 -11.63
CA SER A 53 0.30 -21.40 -12.29
C SER A 53 -0.88 -20.46 -12.51
N GLY A 54 -1.23 -19.67 -11.51
CA GLY A 54 -2.28 -18.65 -11.62
C GLY A 54 -1.96 -17.60 -12.69
N LEU A 55 -0.70 -17.14 -12.74
CA LEU A 55 -0.24 -16.21 -13.77
C LEU A 55 -0.34 -16.79 -15.17
N ALA A 56 0.11 -18.04 -15.36
CA ALA A 56 0.02 -18.74 -16.64
C ALA A 56 -1.45 -18.87 -17.11
N ALA A 57 -2.35 -19.24 -16.20
CA ALA A 57 -3.77 -19.35 -16.48
C ALA A 57 -4.41 -18.02 -16.86
N GLU A 58 -4.15 -16.94 -16.08
CA GLU A 58 -4.70 -15.61 -16.32
C GLU A 58 -4.22 -15.01 -17.64
N THR A 59 -2.93 -15.20 -17.97
CA THR A 59 -2.32 -14.65 -19.19
C THR A 59 -2.41 -15.60 -20.41
N GLN A 60 -2.94 -16.81 -20.22
CA GLN A 60 -3.01 -17.85 -21.24
C GLN A 60 -1.63 -18.17 -21.87
N CYS A 61 -0.55 -18.05 -21.08
CA CYS A 61 0.78 -18.40 -21.55
C CYS A 61 1.12 -19.86 -21.25
N ASP A 62 1.96 -20.47 -22.10
CA ASP A 62 2.47 -21.85 -21.89
C ASP A 62 3.62 -21.87 -20.87
N GLY A 63 3.60 -20.97 -19.88
CA GLY A 63 4.64 -20.86 -18.87
C GLY A 63 4.55 -21.97 -17.83
N SER A 64 5.73 -22.46 -17.40
CA SER A 64 5.87 -23.49 -16.37
C SER A 64 7.16 -23.26 -15.59
N LEU A 65 7.19 -23.64 -14.32
CA LEU A 65 8.42 -23.61 -13.52
C LEU A 65 9.36 -24.79 -13.79
N GLU A 66 8.90 -25.83 -14.49
CA GLU A 66 9.64 -27.08 -14.69
C GLU A 66 10.83 -26.92 -15.65
N THR A 67 10.70 -26.02 -16.64
CA THR A 67 11.73 -25.82 -17.67
C THR A 67 12.20 -24.37 -17.74
N PRO A 68 13.47 -24.12 -18.13
CA PRO A 68 13.96 -22.75 -18.33
C PRO A 68 13.12 -21.93 -19.31
N GLU A 69 12.66 -22.56 -20.40
CA GLU A 69 11.82 -21.93 -21.42
C GLU A 69 10.44 -21.58 -20.84
N GLY A 70 9.87 -22.47 -20.02
CA GLY A 70 8.60 -22.23 -19.32
C GLY A 70 8.70 -21.05 -18.35
N ARG A 71 9.79 -21.00 -17.56
CA ARG A 71 10.06 -19.86 -16.65
C ARG A 71 10.23 -18.55 -17.42
N SER A 72 10.95 -18.58 -18.53
CA SER A 72 11.12 -17.39 -19.39
C SER A 72 9.78 -16.84 -19.89
N ARG A 73 8.82 -17.71 -20.23
CA ARG A 73 7.47 -17.28 -20.65
C ARG A 73 6.69 -16.67 -19.49
N LEU A 74 6.78 -17.23 -18.27
CA LEU A 74 6.19 -16.63 -17.07
C LEU A 74 6.77 -15.24 -16.77
N VAL A 75 8.09 -15.08 -16.90
CA VAL A 75 8.75 -13.78 -16.74
C VAL A 75 8.20 -12.76 -17.73
N LEU A 76 8.13 -13.13 -19.02
CA LEU A 76 7.59 -12.22 -20.06
C LEU A 76 6.14 -11.84 -19.79
N ALA A 77 5.29 -12.79 -19.37
CA ALA A 77 3.91 -12.52 -19.01
C ALA A 77 3.80 -11.57 -17.80
N ALA A 78 4.60 -11.79 -16.76
CA ALA A 78 4.64 -10.92 -15.59
C ALA A 78 5.10 -9.50 -15.96
N LEU A 79 6.16 -9.37 -16.76
CA LEU A 79 6.69 -8.07 -17.21
C LEU A 79 5.66 -7.31 -18.06
N ASP A 80 4.90 -7.99 -18.91
CA ASP A 80 3.81 -7.36 -19.69
C ASP A 80 2.74 -6.78 -18.77
N LEU A 81 2.27 -7.55 -17.78
CA LEU A 81 1.29 -7.07 -16.81
C LEU A 81 1.79 -5.87 -16.00
N ILE A 82 3.06 -5.93 -15.52
CA ILE A 82 3.67 -4.83 -14.76
C ILE A 82 3.76 -3.56 -15.63
N ASN A 83 4.22 -3.71 -16.89
CA ASN A 83 4.39 -2.56 -17.79
C ASN A 83 3.06 -1.89 -18.16
N ARG A 84 1.97 -2.65 -18.17
CA ARG A 84 0.62 -2.16 -18.49
C ARG A 84 -0.18 -1.78 -17.24
N ASP A 85 0.42 -1.85 -16.06
CA ASP A 85 -0.22 -1.60 -14.75
C ASP A 85 -1.51 -2.43 -14.57
N ILE A 86 -1.50 -3.69 -15.05
CA ILE A 86 -2.66 -4.59 -14.90
C ILE A 86 -2.62 -5.23 -13.51
N LYS A 87 -3.72 -5.07 -12.79
CA LYS A 87 -3.89 -5.66 -11.45
C LYS A 87 -4.25 -7.15 -11.57
N SER A 88 -3.28 -7.99 -11.32
CA SER A 88 -3.38 -9.45 -11.33
C SER A 88 -3.09 -9.99 -9.93
N THR A 89 -3.95 -10.87 -9.43
CA THR A 89 -3.76 -11.49 -8.10
C THR A 89 -2.50 -12.35 -8.05
N PRO A 90 -2.24 -13.26 -9.01
CA PRO A 90 -1.01 -14.06 -9.01
C PRO A 90 0.25 -13.20 -9.19
N LEU A 91 0.21 -12.14 -9.99
CA LEU A 91 1.32 -11.20 -10.11
C LEU A 91 1.60 -10.49 -8.77
N LYS A 92 0.57 -10.02 -8.07
CA LYS A 92 0.73 -9.41 -6.74
C LYS A 92 1.37 -10.38 -5.74
N ALA A 93 1.01 -11.66 -5.78
CA ALA A 93 1.63 -12.67 -4.92
C ALA A 93 3.12 -12.83 -5.22
N LEU A 94 3.52 -12.94 -6.50
CA LEU A 94 4.93 -13.00 -6.90
C LEU A 94 5.68 -11.74 -6.49
N GLN A 95 5.13 -10.55 -6.75
CA GLN A 95 5.73 -9.28 -6.33
C GLN A 95 5.91 -9.20 -4.82
N GLY A 96 4.92 -9.63 -4.04
CA GLY A 96 5.01 -9.67 -2.58
C GLY A 96 6.14 -10.55 -2.06
N MET A 97 6.33 -11.73 -2.66
CA MET A 97 7.44 -12.64 -2.31
C MET A 97 8.81 -12.06 -2.70
N ILE A 98 8.91 -11.44 -3.88
CA ILE A 98 10.15 -10.78 -4.34
C ILE A 98 10.50 -9.59 -3.44
N TRP A 99 9.52 -8.76 -3.07
CA TRP A 99 9.74 -7.63 -2.16
C TRP A 99 10.12 -8.10 -0.77
N ARG A 100 9.52 -9.17 -0.26
CA ARG A 100 9.90 -9.77 1.02
C ARG A 100 11.39 -10.14 1.00
N ALA A 101 11.85 -10.90 0.00
CA ALA A 101 13.25 -11.26 -0.13
C ALA A 101 14.16 -10.02 -0.19
N GLY A 102 13.72 -8.97 -0.91
CA GLY A 102 14.44 -7.71 -1.00
C GLY A 102 14.55 -6.95 0.32
N PHE A 103 13.48 -6.87 1.09
CA PHE A 103 13.45 -6.22 2.39
C PHE A 103 14.24 -7.01 3.43
N GLU A 104 14.04 -8.32 3.52
CA GLU A 104 14.73 -9.19 4.47
C GLU A 104 16.25 -9.26 4.22
N SER A 105 16.68 -9.17 2.95
CA SER A 105 18.10 -9.09 2.61
C SER A 105 18.71 -7.69 2.74
N GLY A 106 17.91 -6.65 3.05
CA GLY A 106 18.33 -5.25 3.11
C GLY A 106 18.63 -4.61 1.75
N GLN A 107 18.29 -5.26 0.64
CA GLN A 107 18.41 -4.69 -0.71
C GLN A 107 17.31 -3.67 -1.03
N LEU A 108 16.16 -3.78 -0.35
CA LEU A 108 15.10 -2.80 -0.36
C LEU A 108 15.02 -2.10 1.00
N THR A 109 14.79 -0.79 0.96
CA THR A 109 14.46 0.03 2.11
C THR A 109 13.26 0.88 1.72
N ALA A 110 12.19 0.84 2.50
CA ALA A 110 10.96 1.56 2.18
C ALA A 110 11.14 3.05 2.44
N HIS A 111 10.67 3.86 1.50
CA HIS A 111 10.59 5.31 1.64
C HIS A 111 9.33 5.70 2.41
N VAL A 112 9.48 6.57 3.39
CA VAL A 112 8.40 7.38 3.96
C VAL A 112 8.85 8.82 4.04
N PHE A 113 7.90 9.77 3.99
CA PHE A 113 8.25 11.19 4.18
C PHE A 113 8.73 11.44 5.61
N ASP A 114 9.62 12.42 5.79
CA ASP A 114 10.32 12.71 7.07
C ASP A 114 9.37 13.06 8.22
N ASP A 115 8.17 13.55 7.91
CA ASP A 115 7.14 13.91 8.88
C ASP A 115 6.28 12.72 9.33
N VAL A 116 6.39 11.56 8.66
CA VAL A 116 5.57 10.38 8.97
C VAL A 116 5.98 9.72 10.27
N PRO A 117 7.27 9.38 10.51
CA PRO A 117 7.67 8.72 11.74
C PRO A 117 7.31 9.51 13.01
N PRO A 118 7.65 10.81 13.13
CA PRO A 118 7.30 11.57 14.33
C PRO A 118 5.78 11.74 14.53
N ALA A 119 5.00 11.79 13.44
CA ALA A 119 3.56 11.85 13.54
C ALA A 119 2.95 10.53 14.04
N LEU A 120 3.42 9.39 13.51
CA LEU A 120 2.99 8.06 13.96
C LEU A 120 3.30 7.85 15.45
N GLU A 121 4.49 8.22 15.90
CA GLU A 121 4.89 8.16 17.30
C GLU A 121 3.98 9.04 18.17
N GLN A 122 3.82 10.31 17.82
CA GLN A 122 2.97 11.25 18.56
C GLN A 122 1.51 10.76 18.67
N TRP A 123 0.95 10.24 17.57
CA TRP A 123 -0.44 9.75 17.57
C TRP A 123 -0.59 8.49 18.40
N ALA A 124 0.35 7.55 18.31
CA ALA A 124 0.35 6.34 19.12
C ALA A 124 0.49 6.67 20.63
N ASP A 125 1.38 7.58 21.00
CA ASP A 125 1.58 8.05 22.38
C ASP A 125 0.34 8.78 22.93
N SER A 126 -0.39 9.47 22.06
CA SER A 126 -1.68 10.09 22.40
C SER A 126 -2.83 9.07 22.50
N GLY A 127 -2.56 7.78 22.25
CA GLY A 127 -3.54 6.69 22.37
C GLY A 127 -4.48 6.57 21.17
N LEU A 128 -4.17 7.20 20.03
CA LEU A 128 -4.96 7.07 18.81
C LEU A 128 -4.79 5.68 18.18
N ASP A 129 -5.85 5.18 17.57
CA ASP A 129 -5.83 3.96 16.75
C ASP A 129 -5.41 4.35 15.32
N VAL A 130 -4.12 4.16 15.01
CA VAL A 130 -3.57 4.46 13.68
C VAL A 130 -3.55 3.21 12.84
N ARG A 131 -4.19 3.25 11.67
CA ARG A 131 -4.25 2.12 10.73
C ARG A 131 -3.96 2.56 9.30
N ILE A 132 -3.57 1.59 8.48
CA ILE A 132 -3.28 1.79 7.05
C ILE A 132 -4.44 1.23 6.21
N TYR A 133 -4.77 1.93 5.13
CA TYR A 133 -5.66 1.44 4.09
C TYR A 133 -5.07 1.70 2.70
N SER A 134 -4.57 0.67 2.05
CA SER A 134 -3.88 0.74 0.77
C SER A 134 -4.37 -0.33 -0.20
N SER A 135 -4.11 -0.16 -1.49
CA SER A 135 -4.33 -1.19 -2.51
C SER A 135 -3.29 -2.32 -2.48
N GLY A 136 -2.17 -2.11 -1.82
CA GLY A 136 -1.19 -3.17 -1.51
C GLY A 136 -1.73 -4.14 -0.47
N SER A 137 -1.37 -5.44 -0.56
CA SER A 137 -1.79 -6.43 0.41
C SER A 137 -1.34 -6.07 1.83
N ILE A 138 -2.10 -6.50 2.85
CA ILE A 138 -1.75 -6.31 4.26
C ILE A 138 -0.32 -6.76 4.55
N GLU A 139 0.11 -7.87 3.94
CA GLU A 139 1.46 -8.39 4.08
C GLU A 139 2.51 -7.43 3.49
N ALA A 140 2.28 -6.92 2.28
CA ALA A 140 3.17 -5.94 1.65
C ALA A 140 3.25 -4.64 2.47
N GLN A 141 2.13 -4.19 3.06
CA GLN A 141 2.11 -3.04 3.96
C GLN A 141 2.96 -3.26 5.21
N LYS A 142 2.86 -4.44 5.85
CA LYS A 142 3.67 -4.80 7.02
C LYS A 142 5.17 -4.86 6.68
N LEU A 143 5.52 -5.46 5.55
CA LEU A 143 6.91 -5.45 5.06
C LEU A 143 7.41 -4.04 4.82
N PHE A 144 6.59 -3.21 4.18
CA PHE A 144 6.92 -1.83 3.89
C PHE A 144 7.21 -1.02 5.16
N PHE A 145 6.28 -0.98 6.11
CA PHE A 145 6.45 -0.21 7.34
C PHE A 145 7.45 -0.84 8.31
N GLY A 146 7.74 -2.14 8.19
CA GLY A 146 8.76 -2.83 8.97
C GLY A 146 10.20 -2.56 8.51
N HIS A 147 10.39 -2.04 7.29
CA HIS A 147 11.72 -1.87 6.69
C HIS A 147 11.92 -0.47 6.12
N THR A 148 11.54 0.57 6.85
CA THR A 148 11.69 1.95 6.39
C THR A 148 13.12 2.47 6.60
N SER A 149 13.45 3.59 5.93
CA SER A 149 14.70 4.32 6.18
C SER A 149 14.83 4.86 7.61
N PHE A 150 13.74 4.86 8.37
CA PHE A 150 13.69 5.26 9.78
C PHE A 150 13.57 4.06 10.73
N GLY A 151 13.75 2.83 10.23
CA GLY A 151 13.58 1.60 10.98
C GLY A 151 12.16 1.03 10.91
N ASP A 152 11.81 0.19 11.88
CA ASP A 152 10.51 -0.46 11.97
C ASP A 152 9.47 0.49 12.59
N LEU A 153 8.46 0.86 11.80
CA LEU A 153 7.35 1.71 12.22
C LEU A 153 6.07 0.92 12.57
N THR A 154 6.08 -0.42 12.43
CA THR A 154 4.89 -1.26 12.65
C THR A 154 4.36 -1.17 14.07
N GLY A 155 5.22 -0.90 15.06
CA GLY A 155 4.84 -0.74 16.46
C GLY A 155 3.87 0.42 16.73
N HIS A 156 3.79 1.40 15.84
CA HIS A 156 2.87 2.55 15.93
C HIS A 156 1.53 2.28 15.21
N LEU A 157 1.40 1.16 14.48
CA LEU A 157 0.23 0.83 13.66
C LEU A 157 -0.59 -0.29 14.32
N ARG A 158 -1.87 -0.04 14.56
CA ARG A 158 -2.77 -1.04 15.17
C ARG A 158 -3.45 -1.97 14.18
N GLY A 159 -3.41 -1.65 12.88
CA GLY A 159 -4.03 -2.49 11.87
C GLY A 159 -3.80 -2.04 10.44
N HIS A 160 -4.18 -2.92 9.54
CA HIS A 160 -4.01 -2.73 8.10
C HIS A 160 -5.26 -3.20 7.37
N TYR A 161 -5.65 -2.47 6.34
CA TYR A 161 -6.73 -2.82 5.42
C TYR A 161 -6.22 -2.78 3.99
N ASP A 162 -6.73 -3.66 3.18
CA ASP A 162 -6.49 -3.68 1.73
C ASP A 162 -7.81 -3.80 0.95
N THR A 163 -7.73 -4.04 -0.34
CA THR A 163 -8.92 -4.15 -1.22
C THR A 163 -9.82 -5.35 -0.93
N THR A 164 -9.42 -6.27 -0.04
CA THR A 164 -10.30 -7.34 0.46
C THR A 164 -11.36 -6.81 1.42
N THR A 165 -11.09 -5.68 2.10
CA THR A 165 -12.09 -4.96 2.91
C THR A 165 -13.13 -4.27 2.03
N GLY A 166 -12.74 -3.88 0.81
CA GLY A 166 -13.58 -3.26 -0.21
C GLY A 166 -12.79 -2.29 -1.09
N PRO A 167 -13.40 -1.77 -2.16
CA PRO A 167 -12.78 -0.76 -3.02
C PRO A 167 -12.65 0.59 -2.30
N LYS A 168 -11.48 1.24 -2.42
CA LYS A 168 -11.18 2.52 -1.75
C LYS A 168 -12.06 3.71 -2.18
N ARG A 169 -12.79 3.59 -3.28
CA ARG A 169 -13.70 4.62 -3.78
C ARG A 169 -15.16 4.40 -3.41
N GLU A 170 -15.41 3.43 -2.51
CA GLU A 170 -16.77 3.09 -2.08
C GLU A 170 -16.98 3.43 -0.60
N GLN A 171 -18.06 4.12 -0.30
CA GLN A 171 -18.48 4.49 1.06
C GLN A 171 -18.55 3.27 1.99
N ALA A 172 -19.06 2.14 1.50
CA ALA A 172 -19.24 0.92 2.27
C ALA A 172 -17.92 0.40 2.88
N SER A 173 -16.80 0.56 2.17
CA SER A 173 -15.47 0.15 2.66
C SER A 173 -15.08 0.90 3.93
N TYR A 174 -15.31 2.21 3.97
CA TYR A 174 -15.00 3.06 5.14
C TYR A 174 -15.97 2.79 6.32
N GLN A 175 -17.21 2.45 6.04
CA GLN A 175 -18.16 2.00 7.07
C GLN A 175 -17.72 0.68 7.69
N ALA A 176 -17.27 -0.29 6.88
CA ALA A 176 -16.73 -1.55 7.36
C ALA A 176 -15.47 -1.35 8.21
N ILE A 177 -14.55 -0.47 7.77
CA ILE A 177 -13.34 -0.10 8.53
C ILE A 177 -13.71 0.53 9.88
N ALA A 178 -14.64 1.49 9.90
CA ALA A 178 -15.08 2.13 11.15
C ALA A 178 -15.69 1.11 12.12
N ALA A 179 -16.48 0.16 11.60
CA ALA A 179 -17.06 -0.92 12.42
C ALA A 179 -15.98 -1.84 13.00
N ASP A 180 -14.97 -2.23 12.20
CA ASP A 180 -13.84 -3.04 12.66
C ASP A 180 -12.96 -2.30 13.70
N MET A 181 -12.76 -0.99 13.51
CA MET A 181 -12.09 -0.14 14.49
C MET A 181 -12.91 0.07 15.78
N GLN A 182 -14.20 -0.32 15.79
CA GLN A 182 -15.15 -0.06 16.88
C GLN A 182 -15.28 1.43 17.21
N LEU A 183 -15.15 2.27 16.18
CA LEU A 183 -15.28 3.71 16.27
C LEU A 183 -16.45 4.20 15.42
N SER A 184 -17.09 5.30 15.85
CA SER A 184 -17.99 5.98 14.92
C SER A 184 -17.17 6.63 13.80
N PRO A 185 -17.67 6.70 12.56
CA PRO A 185 -16.91 7.32 11.46
C PRO A 185 -16.41 8.73 11.80
N ARG A 186 -17.17 9.53 12.51
CA ARG A 186 -16.79 10.90 12.93
C ARG A 186 -15.58 10.96 13.86
N GLN A 187 -15.20 9.84 14.46
CA GLN A 187 -14.01 9.73 15.32
C GLN A 187 -12.77 9.28 14.53
N ILE A 188 -12.86 9.13 13.21
CA ILE A 188 -11.75 8.70 12.34
C ILE A 188 -11.43 9.83 11.37
N LEU A 189 -10.14 10.17 11.25
CA LEU A 189 -9.60 11.04 10.20
C LEU A 189 -8.95 10.15 9.13
N PHE A 190 -9.47 10.22 7.91
CA PHE A 190 -8.83 9.58 6.76
C PHE A 190 -7.97 10.58 5.99
N ILE A 191 -6.74 10.19 5.68
CA ILE A 191 -5.76 11.02 4.97
C ILE A 191 -5.33 10.29 3.70
N SER A 192 -5.50 10.94 2.54
CA SER A 192 -5.14 10.41 1.22
C SER A 192 -4.83 11.57 0.26
N ASP A 193 -4.09 11.29 -0.81
CA ASP A 193 -3.89 12.22 -1.93
C ASP A 193 -4.94 12.06 -3.04
N VAL A 194 -5.87 11.11 -2.90
CA VAL A 194 -6.89 10.77 -3.90
C VAL A 194 -8.25 11.33 -3.52
N GLY A 195 -8.72 12.38 -4.22
CA GLY A 195 -10.00 13.05 -3.94
C GLY A 195 -11.20 12.11 -3.90
N ALA A 196 -11.31 11.16 -4.84
CA ALA A 196 -12.41 10.19 -4.88
C ALA A 196 -12.44 9.25 -3.66
N GLU A 197 -11.29 8.98 -3.03
CA GLU A 197 -11.20 8.20 -1.79
C GLU A 197 -11.63 9.05 -0.59
N LEU A 198 -11.20 10.32 -0.56
CA LEU A 198 -11.64 11.27 0.45
C LEU A 198 -13.15 11.50 0.40
N ASP A 199 -13.73 11.61 -0.82
CA ASP A 199 -15.18 11.74 -0.99
C ASP A 199 -15.94 10.53 -0.45
N ALA A 200 -15.45 9.31 -0.72
CA ALA A 200 -16.04 8.08 -0.21
C ALA A 200 -15.97 7.98 1.32
N ALA A 201 -14.83 8.36 1.92
CA ALA A 201 -14.65 8.40 3.37
C ALA A 201 -15.57 9.45 4.01
N ARG A 202 -15.68 10.65 3.43
CA ARG A 202 -16.57 11.71 3.89
C ARG A 202 -18.04 11.28 3.78
N ALA A 203 -18.42 10.60 2.71
CA ALA A 203 -19.76 10.04 2.57
C ALA A 203 -20.08 8.99 3.66
N ALA A 204 -19.07 8.25 4.15
CA ALA A 204 -19.19 7.37 5.30
C ALA A 204 -19.28 8.12 6.64
N GLY A 205 -19.04 9.43 6.66
CA GLY A 205 -19.08 10.28 7.84
C GLY A 205 -17.74 10.48 8.55
N MET A 206 -16.63 10.08 7.95
CA MET A 206 -15.27 10.34 8.46
C MET A 206 -14.86 11.79 8.26
N ALA A 207 -14.00 12.31 9.13
CA ALA A 207 -13.19 13.49 8.83
C ALA A 207 -12.16 13.14 7.75
N THR A 208 -11.77 14.11 6.93
CA THR A 208 -10.86 13.87 5.80
C THR A 208 -9.83 14.97 5.68
N ALA A 209 -8.62 14.61 5.27
CA ALA A 209 -7.55 15.53 4.93
C ALA A 209 -6.88 15.13 3.61
N ALA A 210 -6.69 16.09 2.73
CA ALA A 210 -6.02 15.90 1.45
C ALA A 210 -4.50 16.08 1.61
N ALA A 211 -3.73 15.01 1.42
CA ALA A 211 -2.28 15.05 1.46
C ALA A 211 -1.71 15.66 0.18
N ILE A 212 -1.00 16.77 0.30
CA ILE A 212 -0.28 17.41 -0.81
C ILE A 212 1.20 17.09 -0.62
N ARG A 213 1.69 16.15 -1.41
CA ARG A 213 3.07 15.68 -1.32
C ARG A 213 3.87 16.02 -2.57
N PRO A 214 5.20 16.15 -2.46
CA PRO A 214 6.06 16.32 -3.63
C PRO A 214 5.86 15.17 -4.64
N GLY A 215 5.64 15.51 -5.90
CA GLY A 215 5.43 14.53 -6.96
C GLY A 215 3.99 14.04 -7.14
N ASN A 216 3.07 14.42 -6.27
CA ASN A 216 1.65 14.13 -6.46
C ASN A 216 1.09 14.94 -7.64
N ARG A 217 0.09 14.38 -8.31
CA ARG A 217 -0.71 15.15 -9.26
C ARG A 217 -1.53 16.19 -8.48
N PRO A 218 -1.66 17.42 -9.01
CA PRO A 218 -2.59 18.37 -8.41
C PRO A 218 -3.98 17.75 -8.32
N LEU A 219 -4.61 17.88 -7.17
CA LEU A 219 -6.03 17.52 -7.04
C LEU A 219 -6.83 18.47 -7.95
N GLU A 220 -7.67 17.91 -8.83
CA GLU A 220 -8.51 18.69 -9.73
C GLU A 220 -9.44 19.63 -8.97
N SER A 221 -9.82 19.23 -7.76
CA SER A 221 -10.57 20.05 -6.81
C SER A 221 -10.34 19.50 -5.40
N LEU A 222 -10.26 20.37 -4.41
CA LEU A 222 -10.18 19.97 -3.00
C LEU A 222 -11.55 19.57 -2.42
N TYR A 223 -12.66 19.84 -3.12
CA TYR A 223 -14.04 19.48 -2.74
C TYR A 223 -14.34 19.61 -1.23
N ASP A 224 -13.91 20.72 -0.63
CA ASP A 224 -14.05 20.98 0.82
C ASP A 224 -13.20 20.09 1.76
N HIS A 225 -12.22 19.32 1.24
CA HIS A 225 -11.24 18.66 2.08
C HIS A 225 -10.15 19.65 2.49
N GLU A 226 -9.81 19.67 3.78
CA GLU A 226 -8.66 20.46 4.23
C GLU A 226 -7.37 19.87 3.67
N ALA A 227 -6.54 20.71 3.05
CA ALA A 227 -5.25 20.28 2.51
C ALA A 227 -4.15 20.38 3.58
N ILE A 228 -3.27 19.39 3.58
CA ILE A 228 -2.05 19.36 4.41
C ILE A 228 -0.85 19.00 3.56
N GLU A 229 0.26 19.67 3.79
CA GLU A 229 1.56 19.37 3.18
C GLU A 229 2.43 18.51 4.10
N SER A 230 2.08 18.46 5.39
CA SER A 230 2.77 17.68 6.41
C SER A 230 1.80 17.18 7.47
N PHE A 231 2.05 15.99 8.01
CA PHE A 231 1.31 15.43 9.14
C PHE A 231 1.50 16.27 10.42
N GLY A 232 2.59 17.04 10.52
CA GLY A 232 2.76 18.02 11.60
C GLY A 232 1.73 19.16 11.62
N GLN A 233 0.88 19.28 10.58
CA GLN A 233 -0.26 20.20 10.54
C GLN A 233 -1.53 19.63 11.19
N ILE A 234 -1.47 18.43 11.74
CA ILE A 234 -2.57 17.75 12.44
C ILE A 234 -2.26 17.78 13.94
N THR A 235 -3.15 18.37 14.71
CA THR A 235 -3.09 18.36 16.18
C THR A 235 -4.24 17.50 16.70
N CYS A 236 -3.94 16.53 17.54
CA CYS A 236 -4.86 15.60 18.17
C CYS A 236 -4.91 15.83 19.69
#